data_eee6ee13f8d0550a430770ef15ef9194
#
_entry.id   eee6ee13f8d0550a430770ef15ef9194
#
_cell.length_a   1.000
_cell.length_b   1.000
_cell.length_c   1.000
_cell.angle_alpha   90.00
_cell.angle_beta   90.00
_cell.angle_gamma   90.00
#
_symmetry.space_group_name_H-M   'P 1'
#
loop_
_entity.id
_entity.type
_entity.pdbx_description
1 polymer ?
#
loop_
_entity_poly.entity_id
_entity_poly.type
_entity_poly.pdbx_seq_one_letter_code
_entity_poly.pdbx_strand_id
1 'polypeptide(L)'
;MTAALAVSTAACGGSSDTSNQPSVNTDVTFESGTTMATLKSAGKVKIGTKFDQPLFGLKGLDGKPTGFDVEVAKLIAAKLGLAADKIEWVEAPSKVREEVIEQGKVDFVVATYTINDKRKERISFAGPYYEAGQDLMVKSDDSAITGPEALKAANAKVCSVTGSTPAEKIKEYADPANIVLFDVYSKCADALRTGQVQAVTTDNVILLGLVDGSKGDFKLVGKPFTKEPYGIGIKKGDTKFCEFINKTLTDAVADGSYDKAWKDTAGKVSPEAPKLPALGTCS
;
A
#
# COMPACT_ATOMS: atom_id res chain seq x y z
N MET A 1 63.37 7.83 -37.08
CA MET A 1 62.01 7.31 -37.26
C MET A 1 61.51 6.82 -35.92
N THR A 2 60.78 7.64 -35.19
CA THR A 2 60.25 7.37 -33.84
C THR A 2 58.76 7.21 -33.99
N ALA A 3 58.25 5.97 -33.78
CA ALA A 3 56.86 5.67 -33.82
C ALA A 3 56.22 5.94 -32.45
N ALA A 4 55.26 6.87 -32.40
CA ALA A 4 54.46 7.14 -31.22
C ALA A 4 53.27 6.19 -31.17
N LEU A 5 53.20 5.34 -30.13
CA LEU A 5 51.99 4.52 -29.82
C LEU A 5 50.99 5.42 -29.10
N ALA A 6 49.84 5.64 -29.75
CA ALA A 6 48.68 6.23 -29.11
C ALA A 6 47.90 5.14 -28.33
N VAL A 7 47.86 5.25 -27.00
CA VAL A 7 47.05 4.42 -26.14
C VAL A 7 45.66 5.05 -26.08
N SER A 8 44.66 4.43 -26.73
CA SER A 8 43.27 4.80 -26.61
C SER A 8 42.69 4.18 -25.32
N THR A 9 42.42 5.01 -24.32
CA THR A 9 41.65 4.65 -23.14
C THR A 9 40.19 4.49 -23.51
N ALA A 10 39.72 3.25 -23.58
CA ALA A 10 38.29 2.94 -23.66
C ALA A 10 37.63 3.35 -22.32
N ALA A 11 36.88 4.43 -22.37
CA ALA A 11 35.96 4.79 -21.29
C ALA A 11 34.86 3.73 -21.24
N CYS A 12 34.89 2.88 -20.20
CA CYS A 12 33.74 2.06 -19.84
C CYS A 12 32.56 2.99 -19.51
N GLY A 13 31.61 3.05 -20.43
CA GLY A 13 30.31 3.67 -20.19
C GLY A 13 29.62 2.89 -19.07
N GLY A 14 29.62 3.46 -17.87
CA GLY A 14 28.76 3.02 -16.80
C GLY A 14 27.31 3.20 -17.26
N SER A 15 26.58 2.11 -17.39
CA SER A 15 25.13 2.13 -17.50
C SER A 15 24.60 2.86 -16.28
N SER A 16 24.20 4.12 -16.46
CA SER A 16 23.39 4.82 -15.47
C SER A 16 22.03 4.12 -15.44
N ASP A 17 21.89 3.13 -14.57
CA ASP A 17 20.58 2.79 -14.02
C ASP A 17 20.05 4.10 -13.43
N THR A 18 19.18 4.77 -14.17
CA THR A 18 18.34 5.84 -13.65
C THR A 18 17.42 5.20 -12.63
N SER A 19 17.94 5.02 -11.43
CA SER A 19 17.17 4.48 -10.32
C SER A 19 15.98 5.41 -10.09
N ASN A 20 14.79 4.87 -10.25
CA ASN A 20 13.50 5.53 -10.07
C ASN A 20 13.25 5.85 -8.56
N GLN A 21 14.32 6.10 -7.81
CA GLN A 21 14.32 6.32 -6.38
C GLN A 21 14.08 7.79 -6.06
N PRO A 22 13.29 8.11 -5.03
CA PRO A 22 13.17 9.48 -4.53
C PRO A 22 14.55 10.05 -4.18
N SER A 23 14.76 11.34 -4.46
CA SER A 23 16.00 12.03 -4.08
C SER A 23 16.10 12.08 -2.54
N VAL A 24 17.26 11.69 -2.01
CA VAL A 24 17.53 11.65 -0.56
C VAL A 24 18.38 12.84 -0.17
N ASN A 25 17.88 13.68 0.75
CA ASN A 25 18.70 14.71 1.39
C ASN A 25 19.30 14.14 2.68
N THR A 26 20.58 13.80 2.64
CA THR A 26 21.28 13.24 3.80
C THR A 26 21.63 14.28 4.88
N ASP A 27 21.56 15.57 4.56
CA ASP A 27 21.95 16.67 5.48
C ASP A 27 20.76 17.18 6.32
N VAL A 28 19.60 16.49 6.26
CA VAL A 28 18.43 16.85 7.06
C VAL A 28 18.70 16.65 8.53
N THR A 29 18.28 17.63 9.35
CA THR A 29 18.37 17.60 10.81
C THR A 29 16.99 17.66 11.43
N PHE A 30 16.80 17.00 12.56
CA PHE A 30 15.53 16.96 13.29
C PHE A 30 15.73 17.34 14.74
N GLU A 31 14.67 17.84 15.36
CA GLU A 31 14.67 18.15 16.80
C GLU A 31 14.96 16.87 17.61
N SER A 32 15.86 16.99 18.57
CA SER A 32 16.23 15.89 19.46
C SER A 32 15.04 15.32 20.22
N GLY A 33 15.01 14.01 20.42
CA GLY A 33 13.93 13.30 21.10
C GLY A 33 12.70 13.03 20.22
N THR A 34 12.71 13.40 18.92
CA THR A 34 11.65 13.04 17.97
C THR A 34 11.90 11.68 17.33
N THR A 35 10.84 11.04 16.84
CA THR A 35 10.94 9.81 16.04
C THR A 35 11.82 10.02 14.81
N MET A 36 11.70 11.18 14.13
CA MET A 36 12.52 11.50 12.96
C MET A 36 14.01 11.52 13.31
N ALA A 37 14.41 12.19 14.44
CA ALA A 37 15.80 12.22 14.89
C ALA A 37 16.33 10.81 15.24
N THR A 38 15.51 9.99 15.87
CA THR A 38 15.82 8.61 16.24
C THR A 38 16.09 7.76 15.01
N LEU A 39 15.18 7.80 14.02
CA LEU A 39 15.31 7.03 12.78
C LEU A 39 16.49 7.48 11.95
N LYS A 40 16.71 8.80 11.83
CA LYS A 40 17.87 9.36 11.14
C LYS A 40 19.18 8.89 11.79
N SER A 41 19.28 8.95 13.11
CA SER A 41 20.46 8.52 13.86
C SER A 41 20.69 7.00 13.74
N ALA A 42 19.62 6.20 13.71
CA ALA A 42 19.69 4.75 13.50
C ALA A 42 20.16 4.36 12.09
N GLY A 43 20.05 5.28 11.12
CA GLY A 43 20.45 5.05 9.73
C GLY A 43 19.60 4.00 8.99
N LYS A 44 18.46 3.63 9.56
CA LYS A 44 17.50 2.66 8.99
C LYS A 44 16.10 2.87 9.53
N VAL A 45 15.11 2.31 8.82
CA VAL A 45 13.70 2.36 9.22
C VAL A 45 13.01 1.02 8.91
N LYS A 46 12.13 0.58 9.82
CA LYS A 46 11.31 -0.63 9.65
C LYS A 46 9.91 -0.23 9.23
N ILE A 47 9.47 -0.66 8.05
CA ILE A 47 8.18 -0.28 7.48
C ILE A 47 7.33 -1.51 7.25
N GLY A 48 6.12 -1.50 7.84
CA GLY A 48 5.11 -2.51 7.57
C GLY A 48 4.37 -2.23 6.27
N THR A 49 4.27 -3.23 5.40
CA THR A 49 3.48 -3.15 4.16
C THR A 49 2.87 -4.50 3.80
N LYS A 50 1.99 -4.52 2.79
CA LYS A 50 1.46 -5.76 2.23
C LYS A 50 2.48 -6.44 1.34
N PHE A 51 2.40 -7.78 1.26
CA PHE A 51 3.26 -8.57 0.37
C PHE A 51 2.46 -9.34 -0.70
N ASP A 52 1.13 -9.24 -0.68
CA ASP A 52 0.19 -10.01 -1.49
C ASP A 52 -0.74 -9.19 -2.38
N GLN A 53 -0.55 -7.85 -2.42
CA GLN A 53 -1.44 -6.93 -3.14
C GLN A 53 -0.73 -6.34 -4.37
N PRO A 54 -0.96 -6.87 -5.59
CA PRO A 54 -0.44 -6.27 -6.81
C PRO A 54 -0.80 -4.78 -6.88
N LEU A 55 0.06 -3.96 -7.47
CA LEU A 55 -0.05 -2.51 -7.61
C LEU A 55 0.17 -1.70 -6.32
N PHE A 56 -0.07 -2.25 -5.12
CA PHE A 56 0.03 -1.54 -3.84
C PHE A 56 1.18 -2.04 -2.96
N GLY A 57 1.25 -3.34 -2.68
CA GLY A 57 2.32 -3.95 -1.89
C GLY A 57 2.45 -5.43 -2.27
N LEU A 58 3.25 -5.71 -3.27
CA LEU A 58 3.53 -7.07 -3.74
C LEU A 58 5.01 -7.38 -3.60
N LYS A 59 5.35 -8.43 -2.85
CA LYS A 59 6.72 -8.89 -2.73
C LYS A 59 7.12 -9.74 -3.94
N GLY A 60 8.12 -9.28 -4.66
CA GLY A 60 8.66 -9.98 -5.82
C GLY A 60 9.54 -11.18 -5.44
N LEU A 61 9.97 -11.93 -6.45
CA LEU A 61 10.89 -13.06 -6.30
C LEU A 61 12.29 -12.65 -5.80
N ASP A 62 12.66 -11.39 -6.02
CA ASP A 62 13.88 -10.77 -5.49
C ASP A 62 13.78 -10.42 -3.99
N GLY A 63 12.64 -10.69 -3.37
CA GLY A 63 12.36 -10.42 -1.97
C GLY A 63 12.02 -8.97 -1.66
N LYS A 64 11.94 -8.08 -2.66
CA LYS A 64 11.62 -6.66 -2.49
C LYS A 64 10.14 -6.40 -2.78
N PRO A 65 9.44 -5.64 -1.93
CA PRO A 65 8.07 -5.23 -2.23
C PRO A 65 8.07 -4.08 -3.25
N THR A 66 7.01 -4.03 -4.05
CA THR A 66 6.73 -2.98 -5.05
C THR A 66 5.27 -2.58 -4.97
N GLY A 67 4.94 -1.37 -5.41
CA GLY A 67 3.57 -0.87 -5.47
C GLY A 67 3.43 0.52 -4.87
N PHE A 68 2.24 1.09 -4.94
CA PHE A 68 1.99 2.48 -4.56
C PHE A 68 2.26 2.75 -3.08
N ASP A 69 1.83 1.85 -2.18
CA ASP A 69 2.14 1.94 -0.74
C ASP A 69 3.64 1.94 -0.48
N VAL A 70 4.38 1.12 -1.25
CA VAL A 70 5.84 1.01 -1.15
C VAL A 70 6.51 2.30 -1.60
N GLU A 71 6.03 2.91 -2.70
CA GLU A 71 6.57 4.20 -3.17
C GLU A 71 6.25 5.33 -2.18
N VAL A 72 5.04 5.40 -1.63
CA VAL A 72 4.69 6.37 -0.56
C VAL A 72 5.61 6.18 0.66
N ALA A 73 5.87 4.95 1.06
CA ALA A 73 6.80 4.66 2.16
C ALA A 73 8.24 5.11 1.86
N LYS A 74 8.71 4.93 0.62
CA LYS A 74 10.03 5.39 0.17
C LYS A 74 10.13 6.92 0.16
N LEU A 75 9.06 7.64 -0.21
CA LEU A 75 9.01 9.11 -0.12
C LEU A 75 9.24 9.58 1.33
N ILE A 76 8.58 8.93 2.29
CA ILE A 76 8.75 9.24 3.71
C ILE A 76 10.19 8.94 4.17
N ALA A 77 10.73 7.78 3.82
CA ALA A 77 12.11 7.41 4.15
C ALA A 77 13.13 8.38 3.54
N ALA A 78 12.95 8.80 2.29
CA ALA A 78 13.83 9.77 1.63
C ALA A 78 13.82 11.14 2.34
N LYS A 79 12.66 11.60 2.81
CA LYS A 79 12.55 12.85 3.60
C LYS A 79 13.15 12.70 5.00
N LEU A 80 13.25 11.48 5.57
CA LEU A 80 14.02 11.19 6.77
C LEU A 80 15.54 11.17 6.50
N GLY A 81 15.98 11.32 5.26
CA GLY A 81 17.37 11.20 4.85
C GLY A 81 17.86 9.76 4.74
N LEU A 82 16.94 8.82 4.52
CA LEU A 82 17.22 7.38 4.41
C LEU A 82 16.95 6.91 2.98
N ALA A 83 17.95 6.32 2.35
CA ALA A 83 17.80 5.72 1.02
C ALA A 83 16.99 4.41 1.10
N ALA A 84 16.47 3.95 -0.03
CA ALA A 84 15.57 2.80 -0.08
C ALA A 84 16.22 1.49 0.41
N ASP A 85 17.55 1.35 0.32
CA ASP A 85 18.31 0.23 0.86
C ASP A 85 18.41 0.24 2.41
N LYS A 86 18.01 1.35 3.05
CA LYS A 86 17.93 1.51 4.51
C LYS A 86 16.54 1.14 5.06
N ILE A 87 15.63 0.73 4.19
CA ILE A 87 14.29 0.29 4.58
C ILE A 87 14.30 -1.21 4.84
N GLU A 88 13.94 -1.59 6.06
CA GLU A 88 13.67 -2.97 6.45
C GLU A 88 12.16 -3.23 6.31
N TRP A 89 11.78 -3.99 5.29
CA TRP A 89 10.37 -4.29 5.00
C TRP A 89 9.85 -5.42 5.86
N VAL A 90 8.70 -5.19 6.51
CA VAL A 90 8.02 -6.16 7.36
C VAL A 90 6.63 -6.42 6.78
N GLU A 91 6.26 -7.69 6.63
CA GLU A 91 4.91 -8.06 6.21
C GLU A 91 3.89 -7.68 7.29
N ALA A 92 2.86 -6.92 6.89
CA ALA A 92 1.84 -6.42 7.81
C ALA A 92 0.42 -6.77 7.31
N PRO A 93 -0.02 -8.03 7.43
CA PRO A 93 -1.39 -8.44 7.17
C PRO A 93 -2.39 -7.65 8.02
N SER A 94 -3.63 -7.50 7.52
CA SER A 94 -4.64 -6.62 8.13
C SER A 94 -4.85 -6.85 9.63
N LYS A 95 -4.79 -8.10 10.08
CA LYS A 95 -5.05 -8.49 11.48
C LYS A 95 -3.98 -8.00 12.47
N VAL A 96 -2.74 -7.77 12.02
CA VAL A 96 -1.61 -7.52 12.94
C VAL A 96 -1.06 -6.09 12.89
N ARG A 97 -1.61 -5.21 12.03
CA ARG A 97 -1.04 -3.88 11.78
C ARG A 97 -0.94 -3.03 13.04
N GLU A 98 -1.99 -2.99 13.84
CA GLU A 98 -1.99 -2.26 15.11
C GLU A 98 -0.95 -2.84 16.07
N GLU A 99 -0.89 -4.17 16.20
CA GLU A 99 0.00 -4.86 17.13
C GLU A 99 1.48 -4.63 16.80
N VAL A 100 1.87 -4.71 15.53
CA VAL A 100 3.29 -4.52 15.15
C VAL A 100 3.76 -3.08 15.37
N ILE A 101 2.85 -2.10 15.30
CA ILE A 101 3.13 -0.69 15.66
C ILE A 101 3.28 -0.56 17.18
N GLU A 102 2.32 -1.05 17.95
CA GLU A 102 2.32 -0.98 19.42
C GLU A 102 3.56 -1.63 20.03
N GLN A 103 3.98 -2.77 19.47
CA GLN A 103 5.15 -3.52 19.92
C GLN A 103 6.49 -2.95 19.40
N GLY A 104 6.47 -1.89 18.58
CA GLY A 104 7.67 -1.34 17.98
C GLY A 104 8.40 -2.30 17.04
N LYS A 105 7.69 -3.28 16.48
CA LYS A 105 8.24 -4.18 15.45
C LYS A 105 8.45 -3.46 14.13
N VAL A 106 7.67 -2.40 13.90
CA VAL A 106 7.81 -1.45 12.80
C VAL A 106 7.73 -0.02 13.34
N ASP A 107 8.33 0.91 12.60
CA ASP A 107 8.29 2.34 12.92
C ASP A 107 7.01 2.99 12.40
N PHE A 108 6.52 2.54 11.24
CA PHE A 108 5.23 2.91 10.68
C PHE A 108 4.72 1.86 9.68
N VAL A 109 3.44 1.96 9.30
CA VAL A 109 2.78 1.03 8.38
C VAL A 109 2.14 1.79 7.22
N VAL A 110 2.46 1.40 5.98
CA VAL A 110 1.78 1.82 4.74
C VAL A 110 1.31 0.55 4.04
N ALA A 111 0.01 0.25 4.17
CA ALA A 111 -0.50 -1.09 3.82
C ALA A 111 -2.00 -1.07 3.51
N THR A 112 -2.46 -0.20 2.54
CA THR A 112 -3.89 -0.02 2.25
C THR A 112 -4.70 0.10 3.55
N TYR A 113 -4.31 1.02 4.42
CA TYR A 113 -4.68 1.00 5.83
C TYR A 113 -5.77 2.02 6.14
N THR A 114 -7.02 1.62 6.00
CA THR A 114 -8.19 2.47 6.28
C THR A 114 -8.14 3.08 7.67
N ILE A 115 -8.21 4.40 7.74
CA ILE A 115 -8.37 5.17 8.97
C ILE A 115 -9.79 4.96 9.49
N ASN A 116 -9.94 4.54 10.75
CA ASN A 116 -11.22 4.51 11.46
C ASN A 116 -11.03 4.69 12.96
N ASP A 117 -12.11 5.00 13.67
CA ASP A 117 -12.04 5.36 15.08
C ASP A 117 -11.57 4.21 15.97
N LYS A 118 -11.99 2.96 15.68
CA LYS A 118 -11.55 1.78 16.42
C LYS A 118 -10.04 1.58 16.36
N ARG A 119 -9.42 1.83 15.21
CA ARG A 119 -7.95 1.78 15.04
C ARG A 119 -7.26 2.93 15.72
N LYS A 120 -7.88 4.13 15.68
CA LYS A 120 -7.38 5.33 16.37
C LYS A 120 -7.36 5.19 17.91
N GLU A 121 -8.12 4.28 18.50
CA GLU A 121 -7.99 3.97 19.93
C GLU A 121 -6.62 3.43 20.28
N ARG A 122 -5.99 2.66 19.37
CA ARG A 122 -4.74 1.95 19.59
C ARG A 122 -3.51 2.66 19.03
N ILE A 123 -3.63 3.25 17.85
CA ILE A 123 -2.52 3.89 17.13
C ILE A 123 -2.93 5.28 16.64
N SER A 124 -1.98 6.07 16.15
CA SER A 124 -2.27 7.31 15.41
C SER A 124 -2.09 7.10 13.91
N PHE A 125 -2.70 7.99 13.12
CA PHE A 125 -2.59 7.98 11.66
C PHE A 125 -2.13 9.35 11.15
N ALA A 126 -1.26 9.32 10.14
CA ALA A 126 -1.03 10.42 9.24
C ALA A 126 -1.76 10.18 7.91
N GLY A 127 -2.01 11.21 7.13
CA GLY A 127 -2.78 11.15 5.89
C GLY A 127 -4.21 11.62 6.06
N PRO A 128 -5.18 11.14 5.24
CA PRO A 128 -5.04 10.03 4.30
C PRO A 128 -4.20 10.34 3.06
N TYR A 129 -3.53 9.32 2.51
CA TYR A 129 -2.78 9.45 1.27
C TYR A 129 -3.55 8.98 0.03
N TYR A 130 -4.66 8.28 0.22
CA TYR A 130 -5.54 7.77 -0.85
C TYR A 130 -6.97 7.58 -0.30
N GLU A 131 -8.00 7.65 -1.15
CA GLU A 131 -9.37 7.26 -0.81
C GLU A 131 -9.82 6.15 -1.75
N ALA A 132 -10.03 4.94 -1.20
CA ALA A 132 -10.60 3.79 -1.88
C ALA A 132 -12.08 3.62 -1.52
N GLY A 133 -12.71 2.60 -2.10
CA GLY A 133 -14.04 2.16 -1.72
C GLY A 133 -14.16 0.64 -1.83
N GLN A 134 -14.85 0.00 -0.91
CA GLN A 134 -15.09 -1.44 -0.96
C GLN A 134 -15.96 -1.80 -2.17
N ASP A 135 -15.55 -2.86 -2.91
CA ASP A 135 -16.25 -3.39 -4.08
C ASP A 135 -16.24 -4.92 -4.02
N LEU A 136 -16.73 -5.53 -5.09
CA LEU A 136 -16.74 -6.98 -5.31
C LEU A 136 -15.94 -7.34 -6.56
N MET A 137 -15.23 -8.46 -6.48
CA MET A 137 -14.61 -9.16 -7.61
C MET A 137 -15.28 -10.52 -7.76
N VAL A 138 -15.62 -10.86 -8.99
CA VAL A 138 -16.27 -12.12 -9.37
C VAL A 138 -15.55 -12.74 -10.56
N LYS A 139 -15.87 -13.99 -10.92
CA LYS A 139 -15.41 -14.56 -12.18
C LYS A 139 -15.90 -13.74 -13.37
N SER A 140 -15.13 -13.71 -14.45
CA SER A 140 -15.43 -12.86 -15.62
C SER A 140 -16.75 -13.19 -16.27
N ASP A 141 -17.21 -14.45 -16.22
CA ASP A 141 -18.48 -14.96 -16.75
C ASP A 141 -19.65 -14.83 -15.77
N ASP A 142 -19.43 -14.44 -14.50
CA ASP A 142 -20.52 -14.26 -13.53
C ASP A 142 -21.39 -13.06 -13.93
N SER A 143 -22.71 -13.27 -13.96
CA SER A 143 -23.72 -12.22 -14.22
C SER A 143 -24.74 -12.09 -13.09
N ALA A 144 -24.65 -12.93 -12.06
CA ALA A 144 -25.62 -12.97 -10.97
C ALA A 144 -25.28 -11.96 -9.86
N ILE A 145 -24.00 -11.77 -9.56
CA ILE A 145 -23.55 -10.87 -8.51
C ILE A 145 -23.27 -9.49 -9.10
N THR A 146 -24.27 -8.59 -9.04
CA THR A 146 -24.21 -7.25 -9.63
C THR A 146 -24.01 -6.13 -8.59
N GLY A 147 -23.84 -6.49 -7.33
CA GLY A 147 -23.64 -5.60 -6.19
C GLY A 147 -23.70 -6.38 -4.88
N PRO A 148 -23.38 -5.76 -3.74
CA PRO A 148 -23.37 -6.45 -2.45
C PRO A 148 -24.75 -7.00 -2.06
N GLU A 149 -25.85 -6.35 -2.48
CA GLU A 149 -27.22 -6.78 -2.20
C GLU A 149 -27.56 -8.12 -2.86
N ALA A 150 -26.89 -8.48 -3.97
CA ALA A 150 -27.12 -9.73 -4.67
C ALA A 150 -26.57 -10.96 -3.94
N LEU A 151 -25.64 -10.78 -3.00
CA LEU A 151 -24.96 -11.88 -2.30
C LEU A 151 -25.94 -12.80 -1.54
N LYS A 152 -26.88 -12.22 -0.77
CA LYS A 152 -27.90 -13.01 -0.05
C LYS A 152 -28.84 -13.72 -1.00
N ALA A 153 -29.33 -13.03 -2.02
CA ALA A 153 -30.27 -13.61 -2.99
C ALA A 153 -29.64 -14.75 -3.78
N ALA A 154 -28.36 -14.65 -4.10
CA ALA A 154 -27.59 -15.69 -4.78
C ALA A 154 -27.11 -16.81 -3.84
N ASN A 155 -27.32 -16.69 -2.52
CA ASN A 155 -26.72 -17.55 -1.50
C ASN A 155 -25.20 -17.72 -1.71
N ALA A 156 -24.53 -16.63 -2.12
CA ALA A 156 -23.14 -16.65 -2.56
C ALA A 156 -22.18 -16.63 -1.37
N LYS A 157 -21.16 -17.48 -1.43
CA LYS A 157 -20.02 -17.38 -0.51
C LYS A 157 -19.11 -16.24 -0.96
N VAL A 158 -18.77 -15.37 -0.03
CA VAL A 158 -17.90 -14.22 -0.26
C VAL A 158 -16.66 -14.29 0.62
N CYS A 159 -15.48 -14.06 0.01
CA CYS A 159 -14.22 -14.05 0.72
C CYS A 159 -13.78 -12.64 1.07
N SER A 160 -13.23 -12.47 2.26
CA SER A 160 -12.48 -11.29 2.66
C SER A 160 -11.32 -11.66 3.59
N VAL A 161 -10.65 -10.66 4.17
CA VAL A 161 -9.46 -10.88 5.02
C VAL A 161 -9.75 -10.49 6.46
N THR A 162 -9.36 -11.36 7.39
CA THR A 162 -9.49 -11.12 8.83
C THR A 162 -8.83 -9.79 9.25
N GLY A 163 -9.58 -8.97 10.01
CA GLY A 163 -9.10 -7.67 10.51
C GLY A 163 -9.19 -6.52 9.49
N SER A 164 -9.78 -6.75 8.31
CA SER A 164 -10.07 -5.71 7.35
C SER A 164 -11.42 -5.05 7.60
N THR A 165 -11.59 -3.78 7.20
CA THR A 165 -12.88 -3.08 7.18
C THR A 165 -13.87 -3.75 6.25
N PRO A 166 -13.49 -4.23 5.05
CA PRO A 166 -14.37 -4.99 4.18
C PRO A 166 -14.93 -6.27 4.81
N ALA A 167 -14.15 -6.98 5.63
CA ALA A 167 -14.63 -8.19 6.32
C ALA A 167 -15.72 -7.87 7.36
N GLU A 168 -15.65 -6.69 7.98
CA GLU A 168 -16.72 -6.25 8.91
C GLU A 168 -17.94 -5.76 8.15
N LYS A 169 -17.78 -4.95 7.11
CA LYS A 169 -18.88 -4.35 6.36
C LYS A 169 -19.70 -5.38 5.59
N ILE A 170 -19.07 -6.43 5.06
CA ILE A 170 -19.80 -7.44 4.26
C ILE A 170 -20.82 -8.24 5.07
N LYS A 171 -20.72 -8.25 6.39
CA LYS A 171 -21.72 -8.87 7.28
C LYS A 171 -23.12 -8.30 7.13
N GLU A 172 -23.25 -7.08 6.62
CA GLU A 172 -24.55 -6.45 6.33
C GLU A 172 -25.21 -7.07 5.08
N TYR A 173 -24.43 -7.63 4.16
CA TYR A 173 -24.83 -8.05 2.82
C TYR A 173 -24.78 -9.56 2.59
N ALA A 174 -24.11 -10.32 3.43
CA ALA A 174 -23.97 -11.77 3.30
C ALA A 174 -24.35 -12.48 4.60
N ASP A 175 -24.83 -13.70 4.48
CA ASP A 175 -25.07 -14.53 5.67
C ASP A 175 -23.72 -14.91 6.30
N PRO A 176 -23.62 -14.89 7.64
CA PRO A 176 -22.37 -15.22 8.33
C PRO A 176 -21.75 -16.58 7.93
N ALA A 177 -22.59 -17.58 7.63
CA ALA A 177 -22.16 -18.89 7.16
C ALA A 177 -21.51 -18.87 5.76
N ASN A 178 -21.78 -17.83 4.98
CA ASN A 178 -21.26 -17.65 3.63
C ASN A 178 -20.06 -16.69 3.59
N ILE A 179 -19.60 -16.17 4.73
CA ILE A 179 -18.40 -15.33 4.78
C ILE A 179 -17.18 -16.20 5.07
N VAL A 180 -16.25 -16.24 4.12
CA VAL A 180 -14.98 -16.96 4.23
C VAL A 180 -13.87 -15.95 4.50
N LEU A 181 -13.07 -16.18 5.55
CA LEU A 181 -12.00 -15.26 5.92
C LEU A 181 -10.63 -15.95 5.84
N PHE A 182 -9.72 -15.33 5.08
CA PHE A 182 -8.30 -15.71 5.08
C PHE A 182 -7.44 -14.61 5.73
N ASP A 183 -6.14 -14.82 5.76
CA ASP A 183 -5.13 -13.89 6.26
C ASP A 183 -4.68 -12.87 5.20
N VAL A 184 -4.73 -13.26 3.90
CA VAL A 184 -4.29 -12.45 2.74
C VAL A 184 -5.27 -12.58 1.57
N TYR A 185 -5.32 -11.54 0.70
CA TYR A 185 -6.27 -11.49 -0.42
C TYR A 185 -5.90 -12.40 -1.58
N SER A 186 -4.63 -12.75 -1.75
CA SER A 186 -4.22 -13.74 -2.75
C SER A 186 -4.91 -15.09 -2.54
N LYS A 187 -5.11 -15.52 -1.28
CA LYS A 187 -5.88 -16.74 -0.97
C LYS A 187 -7.37 -16.60 -1.31
N CYS A 188 -7.95 -15.40 -1.17
CA CYS A 188 -9.33 -15.15 -1.61
C CYS A 188 -9.43 -15.25 -3.14
N ALA A 189 -8.47 -14.72 -3.89
CA ALA A 189 -8.43 -14.83 -5.34
C ALA A 189 -8.32 -16.30 -5.81
N ASP A 190 -7.51 -17.12 -5.12
CA ASP A 190 -7.39 -18.55 -5.40
C ASP A 190 -8.69 -19.30 -5.07
N ALA A 191 -9.35 -18.96 -3.96
CA ALA A 191 -10.67 -19.52 -3.60
C ALA A 191 -11.75 -19.17 -4.63
N LEU A 192 -11.72 -17.96 -5.21
CA LEU A 192 -12.61 -17.56 -6.30
C LEU A 192 -12.29 -18.35 -7.59
N ARG A 193 -11.01 -18.48 -7.94
CA ARG A 193 -10.57 -19.24 -9.14
C ARG A 193 -11.03 -20.68 -9.08
N THR A 194 -10.89 -21.33 -7.92
CA THR A 194 -11.29 -22.74 -7.71
C THR A 194 -12.80 -22.93 -7.49
N GLY A 195 -13.59 -21.84 -7.38
CA GLY A 195 -15.03 -21.92 -7.13
C GLY A 195 -15.42 -22.22 -5.69
N GLN A 196 -14.47 -22.15 -4.75
CA GLN A 196 -14.74 -22.28 -3.32
C GLN A 196 -15.60 -21.13 -2.80
N VAL A 197 -15.46 -19.94 -3.40
CA VAL A 197 -16.30 -18.76 -3.18
C VAL A 197 -16.77 -18.20 -4.52
N GLN A 198 -17.85 -17.43 -4.52
CA GLN A 198 -18.44 -16.80 -5.71
C GLN A 198 -18.00 -15.34 -5.85
N ALA A 199 -17.58 -14.71 -4.75
CA ALA A 199 -17.09 -13.34 -4.76
C ALA A 199 -15.91 -13.14 -3.80
N VAL A 200 -15.10 -12.13 -4.09
CA VAL A 200 -14.11 -11.57 -3.17
C VAL A 200 -14.49 -10.11 -2.91
N THR A 201 -14.41 -9.68 -1.66
CA THR A 201 -14.69 -8.29 -1.30
C THR A 201 -13.52 -7.67 -0.57
N THR A 202 -13.09 -6.54 -1.08
CA THR A 202 -12.14 -5.61 -0.48
C THR A 202 -12.20 -4.29 -1.25
N ASP A 203 -11.24 -3.42 -1.04
CA ASP A 203 -11.20 -2.12 -1.69
C ASP A 203 -10.94 -2.27 -3.20
N ASN A 204 -11.63 -1.49 -3.98
CA ASN A 204 -11.66 -1.55 -5.45
C ASN A 204 -10.26 -1.57 -6.08
N VAL A 205 -9.32 -0.85 -5.51
CA VAL A 205 -7.93 -0.76 -6.03
C VAL A 205 -7.11 -2.03 -5.74
N ILE A 206 -7.38 -2.72 -4.62
CA ILE A 206 -6.79 -4.04 -4.33
C ILE A 206 -7.35 -5.06 -5.31
N LEU A 207 -8.68 -5.05 -5.50
CA LEU A 207 -9.34 -5.93 -6.46
C LEU A 207 -8.85 -5.68 -7.88
N LEU A 208 -8.64 -4.41 -8.26
CA LEU A 208 -8.11 -4.06 -9.58
C LEU A 208 -6.75 -4.71 -9.84
N GLY A 209 -5.87 -4.73 -8.85
CA GLY A 209 -4.59 -5.41 -8.95
C GLY A 209 -4.73 -6.94 -9.09
N LEU A 210 -5.69 -7.53 -8.40
CA LEU A 210 -5.99 -8.97 -8.52
C LEU A 210 -6.62 -9.31 -9.88
N VAL A 211 -7.48 -8.45 -10.40
CA VAL A 211 -8.09 -8.60 -11.74
C VAL A 211 -7.01 -8.51 -12.82
N ASP A 212 -6.14 -7.51 -12.77
CA ASP A 212 -5.03 -7.35 -13.72
C ASP A 212 -4.14 -8.60 -13.73
N GLY A 213 -3.76 -9.09 -12.55
CA GLY A 213 -2.98 -10.32 -12.41
C GLY A 213 -3.70 -11.61 -12.82
N SER A 214 -5.03 -11.59 -12.97
CA SER A 214 -5.84 -12.78 -13.28
C SER A 214 -5.84 -13.18 -14.76
N LYS A 215 -5.35 -12.31 -15.64
CA LYS A 215 -5.32 -12.53 -17.10
C LYS A 215 -6.72 -12.79 -17.70
N GLY A 216 -7.75 -12.17 -17.15
CA GLY A 216 -9.12 -12.25 -17.64
C GLY A 216 -10.03 -13.25 -16.92
N ASP A 217 -9.54 -13.94 -15.89
CA ASP A 217 -10.37 -14.85 -15.09
C ASP A 217 -11.41 -14.09 -14.23
N PHE A 218 -11.11 -12.85 -13.85
CA PHE A 218 -11.90 -12.06 -12.92
C PHE A 218 -12.31 -10.72 -13.51
N LYS A 219 -13.37 -10.15 -12.95
CA LYS A 219 -13.80 -8.76 -13.19
C LYS A 219 -14.25 -8.09 -11.89
N LEU A 220 -14.14 -6.77 -11.86
CA LEU A 220 -14.80 -5.95 -10.84
C LEU A 220 -16.30 -5.86 -11.14
N VAL A 221 -17.11 -5.81 -10.08
CA VAL A 221 -18.51 -5.42 -10.21
C VAL A 221 -18.61 -3.93 -10.51
N GLY A 222 -17.66 -3.11 -10.00
CA GLY A 222 -17.50 -1.70 -10.37
C GLY A 222 -18.48 -0.76 -9.67
N LYS A 223 -18.94 -1.13 -8.48
CA LYS A 223 -19.88 -0.34 -7.66
C LYS A 223 -19.37 -0.21 -6.22
N PRO A 224 -18.35 0.61 -5.97
CA PRO A 224 -17.88 0.82 -4.61
C PRO A 224 -19.00 1.34 -3.69
N PHE A 225 -19.11 0.75 -2.50
CA PHE A 225 -20.22 1.00 -1.56
C PHE A 225 -19.77 1.49 -0.18
N THR A 226 -18.47 1.74 0.01
CA THR A 226 -17.91 2.38 1.20
C THR A 226 -16.93 3.49 0.82
N LYS A 227 -16.42 4.20 1.85
CA LYS A 227 -15.25 5.06 1.76
C LYS A 227 -14.15 4.49 2.65
N GLU A 228 -12.99 4.28 2.06
CA GLU A 228 -11.84 3.68 2.72
C GLU A 228 -10.63 4.63 2.62
N PRO A 229 -10.52 5.65 3.50
CA PRO A 229 -9.39 6.57 3.49
C PRO A 229 -8.13 5.86 4.01
N TYR A 230 -7.12 5.72 3.15
CA TYR A 230 -5.86 5.06 3.51
C TYR A 230 -4.93 6.01 4.23
N GLY A 231 -4.56 5.66 5.45
CA GLY A 231 -3.58 6.38 6.24
C GLY A 231 -2.30 5.61 6.48
N ILE A 232 -1.34 6.32 7.03
CA ILE A 232 -0.07 5.78 7.48
C ILE A 232 -0.16 5.58 8.98
N GLY A 233 -0.14 4.32 9.43
CA GLY A 233 -0.23 3.98 10.85
C GLY A 233 1.10 4.22 11.56
N ILE A 234 1.07 4.92 12.68
CA ILE A 234 2.20 5.28 13.51
C ILE A 234 1.90 5.04 14.99
N LYS A 235 2.92 5.11 15.84
CA LYS A 235 2.76 4.99 17.28
C LYS A 235 1.74 6.00 17.80
N LYS A 236 0.89 5.56 18.72
CA LYS A 236 -0.14 6.40 19.35
C LYS A 236 0.48 7.65 19.97
N GLY A 237 -0.09 8.82 19.63
CA GLY A 237 0.30 10.11 20.18
C GLY A 237 1.58 10.72 19.58
N ASP A 238 2.17 10.15 18.55
CA ASP A 238 3.34 10.73 17.89
C ASP A 238 2.93 11.85 16.91
N THR A 239 2.48 12.97 17.46
CA THR A 239 1.97 14.11 16.69
C THR A 239 3.04 14.71 15.77
N LYS A 240 4.29 14.83 16.25
CA LYS A 240 5.39 15.38 15.43
C LYS A 240 5.70 14.51 14.23
N PHE A 241 5.66 13.19 14.39
CA PHE A 241 5.87 12.28 13.24
C PHE A 241 4.69 12.29 12.27
N CYS A 242 3.45 12.39 12.79
CA CYS A 242 2.27 12.60 11.94
C CYS A 242 2.38 13.88 11.10
N GLU A 243 2.73 15.02 11.71
CA GLU A 243 2.90 16.30 11.02
C GLU A 243 4.01 16.23 9.96
N PHE A 244 5.12 15.57 10.27
CA PHE A 244 6.21 15.33 9.33
C PHE A 244 5.74 14.53 8.13
N ILE A 245 4.97 13.45 8.34
CA ILE A 245 4.43 12.60 7.25
C ILE A 245 3.42 13.41 6.43
N ASN A 246 2.50 14.15 7.06
CA ASN A 246 1.51 14.98 6.38
C ASN A 246 2.20 16.04 5.49
N LYS A 247 3.24 16.68 6.01
CA LYS A 247 4.06 17.62 5.22
C LYS A 247 4.74 16.90 4.05
N THR A 248 5.29 15.70 4.27
CA THR A 248 5.92 14.89 3.21
C THR A 248 4.94 14.60 2.07
N LEU A 249 3.69 14.22 2.39
CA LEU A 249 2.66 13.97 1.38
C LEU A 249 2.32 15.25 0.58
N THR A 250 2.20 16.38 1.27
CA THR A 250 1.93 17.68 0.62
C THR A 250 3.09 18.09 -0.30
N ASP A 251 4.33 17.96 0.17
CA ASP A 251 5.52 18.27 -0.62
C ASP A 251 5.62 17.35 -1.84
N ALA A 252 5.29 16.05 -1.69
CA ALA A 252 5.31 15.06 -2.77
C ALA A 252 4.29 15.35 -3.88
N VAL A 253 3.13 15.93 -3.53
CA VAL A 253 2.17 16.44 -4.54
C VAL A 253 2.75 17.66 -5.25
N ALA A 254 3.34 18.59 -4.49
CA ALA A 254 3.87 19.84 -5.05
C ALA A 254 5.06 19.60 -6.00
N ASP A 255 5.92 18.62 -5.70
CA ASP A 255 7.09 18.29 -6.52
C ASP A 255 6.81 17.19 -7.59
N GLY A 256 5.58 16.67 -7.66
CA GLY A 256 5.15 15.68 -8.65
C GLY A 256 5.57 14.24 -8.31
N SER A 257 6.26 14.00 -7.21
CA SER A 257 6.72 12.65 -6.84
C SER A 257 5.56 11.73 -6.42
N TYR A 258 4.47 12.26 -5.88
CA TYR A 258 3.24 11.51 -5.61
C TYR A 258 2.60 10.99 -6.91
N ASP A 259 2.44 11.85 -7.91
CA ASP A 259 1.90 11.47 -9.22
C ASP A 259 2.80 10.45 -9.92
N LYS A 260 4.11 10.62 -9.79
CA LYS A 260 5.09 9.68 -10.32
C LYS A 260 4.97 8.32 -9.64
N ALA A 261 4.85 8.28 -8.31
CA ALA A 261 4.65 7.03 -7.55
C ALA A 261 3.41 6.28 -8.04
N TRP A 262 2.30 6.99 -8.30
CA TRP A 262 1.10 6.40 -8.89
C TRP A 262 1.35 5.87 -10.29
N LYS A 263 1.87 6.67 -11.20
CA LYS A 263 2.12 6.31 -12.61
C LYS A 263 3.01 5.08 -12.76
N ASP A 264 4.02 4.97 -11.91
CA ASP A 264 4.97 3.85 -11.95
C ASP A 264 4.38 2.54 -11.41
N THR A 265 3.24 2.61 -10.70
CA THR A 265 2.61 1.48 -10.01
C THR A 265 1.17 1.24 -10.48
N ALA A 266 0.19 1.71 -9.73
CA ALA A 266 -1.23 1.54 -10.02
C ALA A 266 -1.68 2.27 -11.29
N GLY A 267 -0.99 3.32 -11.71
CA GLY A 267 -1.24 4.05 -12.95
C GLY A 267 -1.08 3.23 -14.23
N LYS A 268 -0.44 2.05 -14.15
CA LYS A 268 -0.35 1.11 -15.29
C LYS A 268 -1.72 0.56 -15.70
N VAL A 269 -2.65 0.45 -14.76
CA VAL A 269 -4.02 -0.04 -14.99
C VAL A 269 -5.09 1.02 -14.72
N SER A 270 -4.75 2.08 -13.99
CA SER A 270 -5.60 3.24 -13.71
C SER A 270 -4.78 4.51 -13.95
N PRO A 271 -4.70 5.00 -15.21
CA PRO A 271 -3.75 6.05 -15.62
C PRO A 271 -3.91 7.39 -14.90
N GLU A 272 -5.13 7.74 -14.48
CA GLU A 272 -5.40 9.00 -13.79
C GLU A 272 -4.88 8.93 -12.35
N ALA A 273 -3.93 9.81 -12.03
CA ALA A 273 -3.41 9.90 -10.67
C ALA A 273 -4.49 10.46 -9.72
N PRO A 274 -4.68 9.87 -8.54
CA PRO A 274 -5.64 10.35 -7.57
C PRO A 274 -5.19 11.70 -7.01
N LYS A 275 -6.15 12.56 -6.68
CA LYS A 275 -5.87 13.74 -5.86
C LYS A 275 -5.59 13.30 -4.43
N LEU A 276 -4.60 13.92 -3.80
CA LEU A 276 -4.37 13.72 -2.37
C LEU A 276 -5.63 14.18 -1.61
N PRO A 277 -6.24 13.32 -0.78
CA PRO A 277 -7.39 13.73 0.02
C PRO A 277 -7.01 14.79 1.06
N ALA A 278 -8.02 15.47 1.63
CA ALA A 278 -7.77 16.40 2.74
C ALA A 278 -7.12 15.66 3.92
N LEU A 279 -5.97 16.15 4.35
CA LEU A 279 -5.22 15.52 5.44
C LEU A 279 -5.94 15.71 6.78
N GLY A 280 -5.95 14.66 7.59
CA GLY A 280 -6.49 14.69 8.94
C GLY A 280 -5.59 15.46 9.91
N THR A 281 -6.18 15.85 11.04
CA THR A 281 -5.44 16.46 12.16
C THR A 281 -4.60 15.40 12.87
N CYS A 282 -3.37 15.76 13.22
CA CYS A 282 -2.48 14.94 14.03
C CYS A 282 -2.87 15.00 15.52
N SER A 283 -3.17 13.86 16.13
CA SER A 283 -3.58 13.75 17.54
C SER A 283 -3.04 12.48 18.21
#